data_94d35bc7f8f057df6700eb65215fd139
#
_entry.id   94d35bc7f8f057df6700eb65215fd139
#
_cell.length_a   1.000
_cell.length_b   1.000
_cell.length_c   1.000
_cell.angle_alpha   90.00
_cell.angle_beta   90.00
_cell.angle_gamma   90.00
#
_symmetry.space_group_name_H-M   'P 1'
#
loop_
_entity.id
_entity.type
_entity.pdbx_description
1 polymer ?
#
loop_
_entity_poly.entity_id
_entity_poly.type
_entity_poly.pdbx_seq_one_letter_code
_entity_poly.pdbx_strand_id
1 'polypeptide(L)'
;MPLVNVIIPNLDGESLLPVCLGSLRRQTFKQFDVTVVDNGSKDGSLDLLKEQYPEVKVMRLDRNYGFASAVNRGIEASNGEFISLLNNDIELDSKWLEELYRAMADHPDVGGCGPKVLRYWERERINVLGIRLNSNGEVEIIGAGEVDRGQFEEMRYVFGVSAGASLYRKKMFEEIGLFDETFFASYEDVDLSFRAQLAGYKALYVPKAIAYHMVGKTIKRRRYFPTYLNNRNKILFFWKNIPDEILRKYFSRIFWSKSSLFLKRVLFNFYKLRTYYFPKGTLAAYLRLPHLLKERKRVRATRRVPIDYLESIMDKDFI
;
A
#
# COMPACT_ATOMS: atom_id res chain seq x y z
N MET A 1 -0.25 -25.03 -11.73
CA MET A 1 0.35 -23.75 -11.35
C MET A 1 -0.50 -23.15 -10.26
N PRO A 2 0.09 -22.44 -9.28
CA PRO A 2 -0.70 -21.76 -8.26
C PRO A 2 -1.59 -20.69 -8.90
N LEU A 3 -2.76 -20.50 -8.35
CA LEU A 3 -3.67 -19.44 -8.81
C LEU A 3 -3.28 -18.08 -8.22
N VAL A 4 -2.77 -18.10 -6.98
CA VAL A 4 -2.31 -16.93 -6.25
C VAL A 4 -0.83 -17.08 -5.86
N ASN A 5 -0.01 -16.05 -6.10
CA ASN A 5 1.31 -15.93 -5.49
C ASN A 5 1.26 -14.91 -4.35
N VAL A 6 1.54 -15.38 -3.13
CA VAL A 6 1.66 -14.54 -1.93
C VAL A 6 3.11 -14.08 -1.80
N ILE A 7 3.33 -12.76 -1.85
CA ILE A 7 4.66 -12.13 -1.78
C ILE A 7 4.79 -11.43 -0.43
N ILE A 8 5.81 -11.80 0.33
CA ILE A 8 6.09 -11.25 1.65
C ILE A 8 7.46 -10.56 1.63
N PRO A 9 7.52 -9.22 1.58
CA PRO A 9 8.77 -8.50 1.78
C PRO A 9 9.20 -8.64 3.24
N ASN A 10 10.45 -9.07 3.46
CA ASN A 10 11.01 -9.27 4.79
C ASN A 10 12.27 -8.45 5.00
N LEU A 11 12.41 -7.82 6.16
CA LEU A 11 13.63 -7.19 6.64
C LEU A 11 13.74 -7.33 8.16
N ASP A 12 14.68 -8.16 8.61
CA ASP A 12 14.91 -8.42 10.03
C ASP A 12 13.62 -8.85 10.76
N GLY A 13 12.89 -9.81 10.17
CA GLY A 13 11.56 -10.23 10.62
C GLY A 13 11.52 -11.56 11.34
N GLU A 14 12.63 -12.06 11.89
CA GLU A 14 12.72 -13.36 12.58
C GLU A 14 11.59 -13.57 13.59
N SER A 15 11.27 -12.57 14.39
CA SER A 15 10.21 -12.63 15.41
C SER A 15 8.79 -12.45 14.86
N LEU A 16 8.61 -12.03 13.60
CA LEU A 16 7.33 -11.72 12.97
C LEU A 16 6.87 -12.83 12.02
N LEU A 17 7.81 -13.39 11.27
CA LEU A 17 7.54 -14.43 10.27
C LEU A 17 6.75 -15.64 10.81
N PRO A 18 7.00 -16.16 12.04
CA PRO A 18 6.24 -17.30 12.55
C PRO A 18 4.73 -17.06 12.66
N VAL A 19 4.31 -15.88 13.07
CA VAL A 19 2.90 -15.52 13.16
C VAL A 19 2.29 -15.38 11.77
N CYS A 20 2.97 -14.66 10.88
CA CYS A 20 2.54 -14.43 9.50
C CYS A 20 2.42 -15.77 8.72
N LEU A 21 3.49 -16.55 8.63
CA LEU A 21 3.53 -17.81 7.90
C LEU A 21 2.66 -18.90 8.55
N GLY A 22 2.60 -18.95 9.88
CA GLY A 22 1.68 -19.83 10.60
C GLY A 22 0.22 -19.54 10.26
N SER A 23 -0.16 -18.28 10.07
CA SER A 23 -1.52 -17.90 9.64
C SER A 23 -1.81 -18.27 8.19
N LEU A 24 -0.82 -18.22 7.29
CA LEU A 24 -0.93 -18.70 5.91
C LEU A 24 -1.12 -20.22 5.83
N ARG A 25 -0.42 -21.02 6.65
CA ARG A 25 -0.65 -22.48 6.73
C ARG A 25 -2.08 -22.84 7.10
N ARG A 26 -2.77 -21.97 7.87
CA ARG A 26 -4.17 -22.18 8.30
C ARG A 26 -5.21 -21.71 7.28
N GLN A 27 -4.82 -21.13 6.12
CA GLN A 27 -5.79 -20.67 5.12
C GLN A 27 -6.64 -21.82 4.57
N THR A 28 -7.95 -21.59 4.40
CA THR A 28 -8.89 -22.53 3.77
C THR A 28 -8.64 -22.67 2.27
N PHE A 29 -8.32 -21.58 1.59
CA PHE A 29 -7.89 -21.58 0.19
C PHE A 29 -6.49 -22.21 0.08
N LYS A 30 -6.28 -23.18 -0.84
CA LYS A 30 -5.03 -23.95 -0.95
C LYS A 30 -4.26 -23.75 -2.26
N GLN A 31 -4.83 -23.06 -3.25
CA GLN A 31 -4.20 -22.90 -4.55
C GLN A 31 -3.26 -21.69 -4.60
N PHE A 32 -2.32 -21.62 -3.67
CA PHE A 32 -1.35 -20.54 -3.60
C PHE A 32 0.07 -21.03 -3.29
N ASP A 33 1.06 -20.27 -3.74
CA ASP A 33 2.47 -20.39 -3.36
C ASP A 33 2.88 -19.13 -2.57
N VAL A 34 3.88 -19.32 -1.68
CA VAL A 34 4.44 -18.23 -0.87
C VAL A 34 5.88 -17.94 -1.30
N THR A 35 6.18 -16.67 -1.52
CA THR A 35 7.55 -16.19 -1.76
C THR A 35 7.88 -15.12 -0.73
N VAL A 36 8.87 -15.38 0.12
CA VAL A 36 9.47 -14.35 0.97
C VAL A 36 10.61 -13.68 0.21
N VAL A 37 10.51 -12.37 0.03
CA VAL A 37 11.59 -11.56 -0.53
C VAL A 37 12.37 -10.94 0.62
N ASP A 38 13.48 -11.58 0.98
CA ASP A 38 14.37 -11.10 2.02
C ASP A 38 15.19 -9.91 1.54
N ASN A 39 14.91 -8.75 2.09
CA ASN A 39 15.44 -7.46 1.66
C ASN A 39 16.75 -7.10 2.38
N GLY A 40 17.65 -8.10 2.53
CA GLY A 40 18.96 -7.97 3.15
C GLY A 40 18.92 -8.01 4.67
N SER A 41 18.17 -8.95 5.26
CA SER A 41 18.12 -9.18 6.70
C SER A 41 19.48 -9.56 7.29
N LYS A 42 19.67 -9.19 8.56
CA LYS A 42 20.88 -9.46 9.35
C LYS A 42 20.60 -10.26 10.62
N ASP A 43 19.33 -10.62 10.85
CA ASP A 43 18.88 -11.48 11.94
C ASP A 43 18.77 -12.95 11.49
N GLY A 44 18.18 -13.82 12.31
CA GLY A 44 17.96 -15.23 12.02
C GLY A 44 16.83 -15.52 11.03
N SER A 45 16.27 -14.53 10.31
CA SER A 45 15.13 -14.73 9.39
C SER A 45 15.37 -15.82 8.35
N LEU A 46 16.58 -15.87 7.75
CA LEU A 46 16.89 -16.84 6.70
C LEU A 46 17.03 -18.27 7.24
N ASP A 47 17.65 -18.44 8.41
CA ASP A 47 17.80 -19.74 9.07
C ASP A 47 16.43 -20.25 9.51
N LEU A 48 15.60 -19.39 10.12
CA LEU A 48 14.21 -19.70 10.46
C LEU A 48 13.41 -20.20 9.24
N LEU A 49 13.48 -19.51 8.11
CA LEU A 49 12.77 -19.89 6.89
C LEU A 49 13.23 -21.26 6.40
N LYS A 50 14.54 -21.50 6.36
CA LYS A 50 15.13 -22.78 5.92
C LYS A 50 14.74 -23.94 6.81
N GLU A 51 14.73 -23.75 8.13
CA GLU A 51 14.49 -24.81 9.11
C GLU A 51 13.00 -25.10 9.32
N GLN A 52 12.15 -24.08 9.40
CA GLN A 52 10.75 -24.22 9.82
C GLN A 52 9.73 -24.06 8.68
N TYR A 53 10.14 -23.46 7.53
CA TYR A 53 9.24 -23.17 6.41
C TYR A 53 9.85 -23.58 5.05
N PRO A 54 10.28 -24.86 4.88
CA PRO A 54 10.94 -25.31 3.65
C PRO A 54 10.05 -25.24 2.40
N GLU A 55 8.73 -25.16 2.56
CA GLU A 55 7.76 -24.98 1.47
C GLU A 55 7.74 -23.54 0.91
N VAL A 56 8.29 -22.58 1.64
CA VAL A 56 8.31 -21.17 1.24
C VAL A 56 9.48 -20.90 0.30
N LYS A 57 9.22 -20.29 -0.85
CA LYS A 57 10.27 -19.81 -1.74
C LYS A 57 10.94 -18.58 -1.13
N VAL A 58 12.27 -18.56 -1.09
CA VAL A 58 13.03 -17.42 -0.57
C VAL A 58 13.83 -16.78 -1.68
N MET A 59 13.58 -15.48 -1.89
CA MET A 59 14.38 -14.63 -2.77
C MET A 59 15.20 -13.70 -1.90
N ARG A 60 16.53 -13.84 -1.93
CA ARG A 60 17.44 -13.01 -1.13
C ARG A 60 18.00 -11.86 -1.93
N LEU A 61 17.86 -10.64 -1.38
CA LEU A 61 18.52 -9.43 -1.87
C LEU A 61 19.75 -9.13 -1.01
N ASP A 62 20.76 -8.47 -1.60
CA ASP A 62 22.02 -8.17 -0.92
C ASP A 62 21.91 -7.04 0.11
N ARG A 63 20.88 -6.19 0.00
CA ARG A 63 20.63 -5.06 0.91
C ARG A 63 19.16 -4.60 0.87
N ASN A 64 18.79 -3.70 1.75
CA ASN A 64 17.46 -3.09 1.77
C ASN A 64 17.28 -2.08 0.62
N TYR A 65 16.48 -2.46 -0.38
CA TYR A 65 16.07 -1.62 -1.51
C TYR A 65 14.72 -0.91 -1.29
N GLY A 66 14.07 -1.11 -0.14
CA GLY A 66 12.74 -0.60 0.18
C GLY A 66 11.62 -1.59 -0.15
N PHE A 67 10.42 -1.25 0.31
CA PHE A 67 9.23 -2.08 0.12
C PHE A 67 8.89 -2.27 -1.36
N ALA A 68 8.77 -1.15 -2.11
CA ALA A 68 8.39 -1.17 -3.52
C ALA A 68 9.30 -2.08 -4.37
N SER A 69 10.62 -1.99 -4.18
CA SER A 69 11.57 -2.83 -4.92
C SER A 69 11.47 -4.30 -4.54
N ALA A 70 11.33 -4.60 -3.24
CA ALA A 70 11.19 -5.99 -2.77
C ALA A 70 9.94 -6.66 -3.34
N VAL A 71 8.78 -5.99 -3.28
CA VAL A 71 7.54 -6.56 -3.84
C VAL A 71 7.60 -6.70 -5.36
N ASN A 72 8.23 -5.75 -6.07
CA ASN A 72 8.41 -5.84 -7.53
C ASN A 72 9.17 -7.09 -7.92
N ARG A 73 10.27 -7.43 -7.24
CA ARG A 73 11.04 -8.66 -7.50
C ARG A 73 10.18 -9.91 -7.34
N GLY A 74 9.33 -9.93 -6.31
CA GLY A 74 8.38 -11.02 -6.11
C GLY A 74 7.32 -11.09 -7.21
N ILE A 75 6.77 -9.96 -7.64
CA ILE A 75 5.77 -9.89 -8.73
C ILE A 75 6.37 -10.36 -10.04
N GLU A 76 7.57 -9.92 -10.40
CA GLU A 76 8.29 -10.32 -11.62
C GLU A 76 8.54 -11.84 -11.68
N ALA A 77 8.83 -12.45 -10.54
CA ALA A 77 9.06 -13.90 -10.43
C ALA A 77 7.77 -14.74 -10.34
N SER A 78 6.61 -14.10 -10.26
CA SER A 78 5.32 -14.75 -10.07
C SER A 78 4.70 -15.20 -11.39
N ASN A 79 4.00 -16.34 -11.38
CA ASN A 79 3.32 -16.91 -12.54
C ASN A 79 1.81 -17.16 -12.32
N GLY A 80 1.27 -16.83 -11.16
CA GLY A 80 -0.15 -16.92 -10.84
C GLY A 80 -0.98 -15.83 -11.54
N GLU A 81 -2.27 -16.04 -11.61
CA GLU A 81 -3.23 -15.05 -12.14
C GLU A 81 -3.39 -13.86 -11.18
N PHE A 82 -3.28 -14.13 -9.89
CA PHE A 82 -3.40 -13.14 -8.83
C PHE A 82 -2.11 -13.03 -8.02
N ILE A 83 -1.83 -11.81 -7.57
CA ILE A 83 -0.71 -11.47 -6.71
C ILE A 83 -1.27 -10.97 -5.38
N SER A 84 -0.94 -11.66 -4.30
CA SER A 84 -1.21 -11.17 -2.96
C SER A 84 0.04 -10.56 -2.35
N LEU A 85 -0.05 -9.34 -1.84
CA LEU A 85 1.00 -8.71 -1.06
C LEU A 85 0.65 -8.82 0.41
N LEU A 86 1.60 -9.28 1.21
CA LEU A 86 1.40 -9.50 2.63
C LEU A 86 2.62 -9.04 3.42
N ASN A 87 2.44 -8.13 4.37
CA ASN A 87 3.51 -7.75 5.28
C ASN A 87 3.82 -8.87 6.27
N ASN A 88 5.10 -9.00 6.64
CA ASN A 88 5.55 -10.01 7.59
C ASN A 88 5.06 -9.81 9.04
N ASP A 89 4.50 -8.63 9.36
CA ASP A 89 3.93 -8.26 10.65
C ASP A 89 2.39 -8.31 10.69
N ILE A 90 1.79 -9.17 9.85
CA ILE A 90 0.33 -9.39 9.79
C ILE A 90 -0.02 -10.85 10.07
N GLU A 91 -0.97 -11.08 10.98
CA GLU A 91 -1.68 -12.34 11.16
C GLU A 91 -2.98 -12.32 10.32
N LEU A 92 -3.34 -13.44 9.73
CA LEU A 92 -4.51 -13.59 8.87
C LEU A 92 -5.58 -14.48 9.52
N ASP A 93 -6.85 -14.11 9.36
CA ASP A 93 -7.94 -15.05 9.57
C ASP A 93 -7.86 -16.20 8.56
N SER A 94 -8.38 -17.37 8.94
CA SER A 94 -8.29 -18.58 8.12
C SER A 94 -8.99 -18.48 6.76
N LYS A 95 -9.97 -17.62 6.59
CA LYS A 95 -10.72 -17.40 5.36
C LYS A 95 -10.26 -16.17 4.57
N TRP A 96 -9.23 -15.46 5.03
CA TRP A 96 -8.79 -14.20 4.43
C TRP A 96 -8.54 -14.32 2.92
N LEU A 97 -7.75 -15.31 2.47
CA LEU A 97 -7.43 -15.45 1.04
C LEU A 97 -8.62 -15.95 0.22
N GLU A 98 -9.45 -16.82 0.79
CA GLU A 98 -10.67 -17.31 0.14
C GLU A 98 -11.66 -16.19 -0.14
N GLU A 99 -11.91 -15.31 0.83
CA GLU A 99 -12.85 -14.20 0.68
C GLU A 99 -12.33 -13.14 -0.31
N LEU A 100 -11.02 -12.84 -0.29
CA LEU A 100 -10.41 -11.95 -1.29
C LEU A 100 -10.49 -12.54 -2.70
N TYR A 101 -10.18 -13.83 -2.84
CA TYR A 101 -10.24 -14.53 -4.14
C TYR A 101 -11.66 -14.53 -4.70
N ARG A 102 -12.67 -14.88 -3.89
CA ARG A 102 -14.08 -14.84 -4.30
C ARG A 102 -14.48 -13.44 -4.79
N ALA A 103 -14.14 -12.42 -4.03
CA ALA A 103 -14.44 -11.05 -4.41
C ALA A 103 -13.79 -10.65 -5.75
N MET A 104 -12.54 -11.08 -6.02
CA MET A 104 -11.87 -10.82 -7.30
C MET A 104 -12.47 -11.63 -8.46
N ALA A 105 -12.94 -12.86 -8.20
CA ALA A 105 -13.58 -13.69 -9.22
C ALA A 105 -14.95 -13.10 -9.64
N ASP A 106 -15.73 -12.60 -8.68
CA ASP A 106 -17.06 -12.05 -8.91
C ASP A 106 -17.03 -10.63 -9.52
N HIS A 107 -15.89 -9.92 -9.46
CA HIS A 107 -15.76 -8.54 -9.92
C HIS A 107 -14.60 -8.39 -10.93
N PRO A 108 -14.80 -8.67 -12.22
CA PRO A 108 -13.73 -8.64 -13.23
C PRO A 108 -13.15 -7.24 -13.51
N ASP A 109 -13.86 -6.17 -13.15
CA ASP A 109 -13.44 -4.77 -13.24
C ASP A 109 -12.56 -4.32 -12.06
N VAL A 110 -12.41 -5.18 -11.03
CA VAL A 110 -11.57 -4.90 -9.87
C VAL A 110 -10.13 -5.30 -10.17
N GLY A 111 -9.21 -4.34 -10.06
CA GLY A 111 -7.77 -4.54 -10.18
C GLY A 111 -7.10 -4.96 -8.87
N GLY A 112 -7.66 -4.57 -7.73
CA GLY A 112 -7.17 -4.93 -6.39
C GLY A 112 -8.26 -4.90 -5.33
N CYS A 113 -8.21 -5.84 -4.37
CA CYS A 113 -9.09 -5.83 -3.23
C CYS A 113 -8.31 -5.94 -1.91
N GLY A 114 -8.87 -5.36 -0.85
CA GLY A 114 -8.26 -5.32 0.48
C GLY A 114 -9.21 -5.76 1.58
N PRO A 115 -8.66 -6.34 2.68
CA PRO A 115 -9.41 -6.88 3.80
C PRO A 115 -9.81 -5.79 4.81
N LYS A 116 -10.61 -6.19 5.79
CA LYS A 116 -10.72 -5.50 7.07
C LYS A 116 -9.44 -5.75 7.86
N VAL A 117 -8.58 -4.73 7.99
CA VAL A 117 -7.37 -4.84 8.81
C VAL A 117 -7.62 -4.23 10.17
N LEU A 118 -7.51 -5.04 11.20
CA LEU A 118 -7.60 -4.66 12.61
C LEU A 118 -6.20 -4.54 13.23
N ARG A 119 -6.09 -3.88 14.38
CA ARG A 119 -4.83 -3.86 15.13
C ARG A 119 -4.62 -5.20 15.85
N TYR A 120 -3.44 -5.75 15.78
CA TYR A 120 -3.14 -7.05 16.39
C TYR A 120 -3.38 -7.09 17.92
N TRP A 121 -2.97 -6.03 18.64
CA TRP A 121 -3.07 -5.94 20.09
C TRP A 121 -4.40 -5.36 20.59
N GLU A 122 -5.19 -4.77 19.71
CA GLU A 122 -6.50 -4.15 19.98
C GLU A 122 -7.44 -4.59 18.86
N ARG A 123 -7.86 -5.87 18.87
CA ARG A 123 -8.58 -6.51 17.74
C ARG A 123 -9.97 -5.90 17.46
N GLU A 124 -10.48 -5.07 18.34
CA GLU A 124 -11.68 -4.27 18.13
C GLU A 124 -11.41 -2.94 17.41
N ARG A 125 -10.12 -2.55 17.22
CA ARG A 125 -9.75 -1.31 16.55
C ARG A 125 -9.33 -1.52 15.12
N ILE A 126 -9.92 -0.74 14.24
CA ILE A 126 -9.59 -0.72 12.82
C ILE A 126 -8.20 -0.11 12.62
N ASN A 127 -7.39 -0.75 11.80
CA ASN A 127 -6.15 -0.21 11.30
C ASN A 127 -6.34 0.42 9.92
N VAL A 128 -6.91 -0.32 8.96
CA VAL A 128 -7.20 0.17 7.61
C VAL A 128 -8.31 -0.66 6.95
N LEU A 129 -9.24 0.00 6.27
CA LEU A 129 -10.27 -0.60 5.42
C LEU A 129 -10.02 -0.28 3.94
N GLY A 130 -9.31 0.80 3.67
CA GLY A 130 -9.00 1.28 2.34
C GLY A 130 -8.36 2.65 2.38
N ILE A 131 -8.09 3.18 1.21
CA ILE A 131 -7.50 4.50 0.98
C ILE A 131 -8.58 5.41 0.39
N ARG A 132 -8.67 6.64 0.89
CA ARG A 132 -9.45 7.74 0.31
C ARG A 132 -8.51 8.81 -0.21
N LEU A 133 -8.82 9.37 -1.37
CA LEU A 133 -8.17 10.55 -1.90
C LEU A 133 -9.16 11.71 -1.92
N ASN A 134 -8.84 12.80 -1.24
CA ASN A 134 -9.68 13.99 -1.20
C ASN A 134 -9.33 14.96 -2.34
N SER A 135 -10.29 15.78 -2.76
CA SER A 135 -10.11 16.80 -3.83
C SER A 135 -9.06 17.87 -3.48
N ASN A 136 -8.69 18.01 -2.20
CA ASN A 136 -7.56 18.84 -1.77
C ASN A 136 -6.19 18.12 -1.92
N GLY A 137 -6.16 16.90 -2.48
CA GLY A 137 -4.96 16.09 -2.66
C GLY A 137 -4.41 15.47 -1.37
N GLU A 138 -5.23 15.40 -0.32
CA GLU A 138 -4.89 14.67 0.90
C GLU A 138 -5.33 13.21 0.77
N VAL A 139 -4.53 12.33 1.35
CA VAL A 139 -4.79 10.89 1.42
C VAL A 139 -5.17 10.54 2.84
N GLU A 140 -6.26 9.84 3.01
CA GLU A 140 -6.78 9.37 4.28
C GLU A 140 -6.89 7.85 4.29
N ILE A 141 -6.66 7.27 5.44
CA ILE A 141 -6.87 5.84 5.69
C ILE A 141 -8.25 5.66 6.29
N ILE A 142 -9.12 4.97 5.57
CA ILE A 142 -10.51 4.75 5.97
C ILE A 142 -10.56 3.91 7.25
N GLY A 143 -11.35 4.36 8.23
CA GLY A 143 -11.61 3.67 9.51
C GLY A 143 -10.46 3.70 10.51
N ALA A 144 -9.31 4.35 10.20
CA ALA A 144 -8.11 4.28 11.03
C ALA A 144 -8.36 4.75 12.49
N GLY A 145 -8.20 3.83 13.44
CA GLY A 145 -8.35 4.09 14.88
C GLY A 145 -9.79 4.00 15.41
N GLU A 146 -10.78 3.83 14.54
CA GLU A 146 -12.17 3.60 14.97
C GLU A 146 -12.32 2.23 15.63
N VAL A 147 -13.29 2.11 16.51
CA VAL A 147 -13.73 0.83 17.07
C VAL A 147 -14.67 0.17 16.08
N ASP A 148 -14.40 -1.08 15.73
CA ASP A 148 -15.31 -1.90 14.91
C ASP A 148 -16.49 -2.35 15.76
N ARG A 149 -17.67 -1.87 15.38
CA ARG A 149 -18.96 -2.19 16.00
C ARG A 149 -19.93 -2.86 15.03
N GLY A 150 -19.39 -3.39 13.91
CA GLY A 150 -20.19 -3.93 12.81
C GLY A 150 -20.68 -2.87 11.80
N GLN A 151 -20.18 -1.65 11.85
CA GLN A 151 -20.56 -0.58 10.90
C GLN A 151 -19.94 -0.71 9.51
N PHE A 152 -18.99 -1.64 9.33
CA PHE A 152 -18.26 -1.85 8.08
C PHE A 152 -18.37 -3.30 7.56
N GLU A 153 -19.57 -3.87 7.59
CA GLU A 153 -19.79 -5.26 7.16
C GLU A 153 -20.20 -5.40 5.69
N GLU A 154 -20.35 -4.29 4.97
CA GLU A 154 -20.70 -4.31 3.57
C GLU A 154 -19.47 -4.16 2.68
N MET A 155 -19.42 -4.94 1.59
CA MET A 155 -18.41 -4.80 0.54
C MET A 155 -18.61 -3.48 -0.21
N ARG A 156 -17.54 -2.71 -0.44
CA ARG A 156 -17.63 -1.37 -1.04
C ARG A 156 -16.45 -1.06 -1.93
N TYR A 157 -16.72 -0.30 -2.99
CA TYR A 157 -15.66 0.30 -3.79
C TYR A 157 -14.98 1.42 -3.00
N VAL A 158 -13.64 1.41 -3.01
CA VAL A 158 -12.78 2.41 -2.37
C VAL A 158 -11.87 3.02 -3.43
N PHE A 159 -11.23 4.15 -3.13
CA PHE A 159 -10.25 4.75 -4.03
C PHE A 159 -9.05 3.81 -4.25
N GLY A 160 -8.57 3.16 -3.21
CA GLY A 160 -7.45 2.23 -3.26
C GLY A 160 -7.37 1.33 -2.04
N VAL A 161 -6.51 0.33 -2.10
CA VAL A 161 -6.25 -0.60 -1.01
C VAL A 161 -4.80 -0.52 -0.56
N SER A 162 -4.56 -0.75 0.73
CA SER A 162 -3.20 -0.80 1.28
C SER A 162 -2.49 -2.09 0.85
N ALA A 163 -1.25 -2.00 0.40
CA ALA A 163 -0.47 -3.13 -0.07
C ALA A 163 -0.01 -4.11 1.04
N GLY A 164 -0.45 -3.91 2.29
CA GLY A 164 -0.01 -4.73 3.42
C GLY A 164 -0.64 -6.12 3.52
N ALA A 165 -1.86 -6.31 2.98
CA ALA A 165 -2.58 -7.60 3.04
C ALA A 165 -3.62 -7.71 1.91
N SER A 166 -3.30 -7.31 0.70
CA SER A 166 -4.25 -7.16 -0.42
C SER A 166 -3.99 -8.15 -1.54
N LEU A 167 -5.03 -8.41 -2.34
CA LEU A 167 -4.97 -9.25 -3.54
C LEU A 167 -5.15 -8.37 -4.78
N TYR A 168 -4.32 -8.61 -5.79
CA TYR A 168 -4.31 -7.86 -7.05
C TYR A 168 -4.39 -8.81 -8.25
N ARG A 169 -5.04 -8.35 -9.31
CA ARG A 169 -5.02 -9.03 -10.61
C ARG A 169 -3.66 -8.79 -11.29
N LYS A 170 -2.92 -9.85 -11.64
CA LYS A 170 -1.60 -9.73 -12.28
C LYS A 170 -1.65 -8.91 -13.58
N LYS A 171 -2.69 -9.11 -14.38
CA LYS A 171 -2.93 -8.35 -15.62
C LYS A 171 -2.94 -6.83 -15.40
N MET A 172 -3.42 -6.35 -14.23
CA MET A 172 -3.36 -4.93 -13.92
C MET A 172 -1.91 -4.42 -13.89
N PHE A 173 -0.98 -5.15 -13.25
CA PHE A 173 0.43 -4.77 -13.24
C PHE A 173 1.07 -4.77 -14.63
N GLU A 174 0.67 -5.70 -15.50
CA GLU A 174 1.13 -5.75 -16.89
C GLU A 174 0.71 -4.53 -17.69
N GLU A 175 -0.47 -3.97 -17.41
CA GLU A 175 -1.02 -2.80 -18.11
C GLU A 175 -0.55 -1.46 -17.55
N ILE A 176 -0.50 -1.31 -16.22
CA ILE A 176 -0.18 -0.02 -15.57
C ILE A 176 1.25 0.07 -15.03
N GLY A 177 2.01 -1.03 -15.09
CA GLY A 177 3.35 -1.17 -14.51
C GLY A 177 3.32 -1.47 -13.01
N LEU A 178 4.48 -1.87 -12.49
CA LEU A 178 4.72 -2.25 -11.10
C LEU A 178 4.71 -1.05 -10.14
N PHE A 179 5.07 -1.27 -8.89
CA PHE A 179 5.26 -0.20 -7.91
C PHE A 179 6.44 0.71 -8.33
N ASP A 180 6.29 2.00 -8.15
CA ASP A 180 7.37 2.94 -8.42
C ASP A 180 8.41 2.88 -7.28
N GLU A 181 9.58 2.34 -7.56
CA GLU A 181 10.66 2.13 -6.59
C GLU A 181 11.23 3.45 -6.02
N THR A 182 10.94 4.58 -6.66
CA THR A 182 11.37 5.90 -6.14
C THR A 182 10.70 6.24 -4.81
N PHE A 183 9.55 5.65 -4.51
CA PHE A 183 8.87 5.81 -3.22
C PHE A 183 9.64 5.13 -2.08
N PHE A 184 10.33 4.05 -2.33
CA PHE A 184 11.01 3.22 -1.35
C PHE A 184 10.05 2.50 -0.39
N ALA A 185 9.26 3.25 0.38
CA ALA A 185 8.16 2.81 1.25
C ALA A 185 7.25 4.00 1.58
N SER A 186 5.96 3.77 1.79
CA SER A 186 4.87 4.74 1.97
C SER A 186 4.49 5.50 0.69
N TYR A 187 3.20 5.59 0.40
CA TYR A 187 2.61 6.17 -0.81
C TYR A 187 2.80 5.35 -2.11
N GLU A 188 3.54 4.25 -2.12
CA GLU A 188 3.65 3.37 -3.29
C GLU A 188 2.31 2.70 -3.63
N ASP A 189 1.51 2.37 -2.60
CA ASP A 189 0.16 1.82 -2.74
C ASP A 189 -0.85 2.88 -3.20
N VAL A 190 -0.70 4.12 -2.74
CA VAL A 190 -1.50 5.25 -3.21
C VAL A 190 -1.21 5.55 -4.69
N ASP A 191 0.06 5.53 -5.08
CA ASP A 191 0.50 5.70 -6.47
C ASP A 191 -0.06 4.61 -7.39
N LEU A 192 0.06 3.34 -6.96
CA LEU A 192 -0.49 2.21 -7.70
C LEU A 192 -2.01 2.32 -7.85
N SER A 193 -2.72 2.62 -6.74
CA SER A 193 -4.16 2.78 -6.74
C SER A 193 -4.61 3.89 -7.69
N PHE A 194 -3.92 5.02 -7.72
CA PHE A 194 -4.24 6.12 -8.63
C PHE A 194 -4.06 5.70 -10.10
N ARG A 195 -2.95 5.04 -10.43
CA ARG A 195 -2.70 4.53 -11.79
C ARG A 195 -3.74 3.48 -12.20
N ALA A 196 -4.16 2.62 -11.28
CA ALA A 196 -5.23 1.65 -11.51
C ALA A 196 -6.55 2.35 -11.84
N GLN A 197 -6.96 3.36 -11.05
CA GLN A 197 -8.17 4.15 -11.29
C GLN A 197 -8.11 4.87 -12.65
N LEU A 198 -6.96 5.45 -13.03
CA LEU A 198 -6.77 6.07 -14.34
C LEU A 198 -6.97 5.10 -15.50
N ALA A 199 -6.56 3.84 -15.33
CA ALA A 199 -6.72 2.79 -16.33
C ALA A 199 -8.11 2.13 -16.31
N GLY A 200 -9.00 2.53 -15.40
CA GLY A 200 -10.37 2.03 -15.27
C GLY A 200 -10.52 0.81 -14.34
N TYR A 201 -9.45 0.39 -13.66
CA TYR A 201 -9.53 -0.64 -12.64
C TYR A 201 -10.08 -0.08 -11.33
N LYS A 202 -11.05 -0.76 -10.75
CA LYS A 202 -11.62 -0.40 -9.44
C LYS A 202 -10.87 -1.07 -8.29
N ALA A 203 -11.02 -0.54 -7.09
CA ALA A 203 -10.53 -1.13 -5.86
C ALA A 203 -11.71 -1.50 -4.95
N LEU A 204 -11.63 -2.64 -4.27
CA LEU A 204 -12.75 -3.18 -3.49
C LEU A 204 -12.32 -3.50 -2.05
N TYR A 205 -13.09 -3.04 -1.09
CA TYR A 205 -13.00 -3.45 0.30
C TYR A 205 -13.83 -4.71 0.55
N VAL A 206 -13.24 -5.73 1.20
CA VAL A 206 -13.86 -7.04 1.45
C VAL A 206 -13.92 -7.27 2.97
N PRO A 207 -15.07 -7.01 3.63
CA PRO A 207 -15.18 -7.03 5.09
C PRO A 207 -14.99 -8.42 5.72
N LYS A 208 -15.32 -9.49 4.99
CA LYS A 208 -15.18 -10.88 5.47
C LYS A 208 -13.75 -11.40 5.45
N ALA A 209 -12.88 -10.77 4.65
CA ALA A 209 -11.45 -11.02 4.70
C ALA A 209 -10.87 -10.23 5.88
N ILE A 210 -10.37 -10.90 6.92
CA ILE A 210 -9.89 -10.25 8.15
C ILE A 210 -8.39 -10.48 8.32
N ALA A 211 -7.66 -9.42 8.67
CA ALA A 211 -6.25 -9.44 8.98
C ALA A 211 -5.93 -8.61 10.22
N TYR A 212 -4.87 -8.95 10.96
CA TYR A 212 -4.46 -8.30 12.21
C TYR A 212 -3.02 -7.80 12.10
N HIS A 213 -2.82 -6.49 12.14
CA HIS A 213 -1.53 -5.85 11.89
C HIS A 213 -0.82 -5.46 13.19
N MET A 214 0.43 -5.89 13.36
CA MET A 214 1.31 -5.57 14.50
C MET A 214 1.94 -4.19 14.35
N VAL A 215 1.11 -3.15 14.22
CA VAL A 215 1.51 -1.77 13.91
C VAL A 215 2.79 -1.33 14.61
N GLY A 216 3.75 -0.83 13.84
CA GLY A 216 4.93 -0.14 14.37
C GLY A 216 6.11 -1.04 14.75
N LYS A 217 6.10 -2.34 14.47
CA LYS A 217 7.23 -3.22 14.76
C LYS A 217 8.38 -3.04 13.77
N THR A 218 8.09 -2.90 12.49
CA THR A 218 9.09 -2.83 11.40
C THR A 218 9.83 -1.48 11.33
N ILE A 219 9.20 -0.36 11.72
CA ILE A 219 9.71 1.01 11.46
C ILE A 219 10.52 1.60 12.64
N LYS A 220 10.57 0.96 13.80
CA LYS A 220 11.18 1.52 15.03
C LYS A 220 12.67 1.88 14.94
N ARG A 221 13.42 1.32 13.99
CA ARG A 221 14.89 1.47 13.90
C ARG A 221 15.38 2.85 13.43
N ARG A 222 14.52 3.71 12.80
CA ARG A 222 14.90 5.06 12.36
C ARG A 222 13.81 6.06 12.68
N ARG A 223 13.84 6.63 13.89
CA ARG A 223 12.80 7.46 14.53
C ARG A 223 12.15 8.54 13.64
N TYR A 224 12.87 9.12 12.68
CA TYR A 224 12.39 10.23 11.84
C TYR A 224 12.34 9.90 10.33
N PHE A 225 12.80 8.73 9.93
CA PHE A 225 12.82 8.31 8.53
C PHE A 225 11.40 8.20 7.92
N PRO A 226 10.38 7.70 8.64
CA PRO A 226 9.00 7.72 8.15
C PRO A 226 8.48 9.14 7.86
N THR A 227 8.82 10.11 8.71
CA THR A 227 8.41 11.51 8.49
C THR A 227 9.03 12.09 7.23
N TYR A 228 10.31 11.80 6.98
CA TYR A 228 11.00 12.17 5.76
C TYR A 228 10.34 11.55 4.53
N LEU A 229 10.12 10.22 4.54
CA LEU A 229 9.50 9.50 3.43
C LEU A 229 8.08 10.00 3.14
N ASN A 230 7.22 10.07 4.15
CA ASN A 230 5.85 10.53 3.99
C ASN A 230 5.77 11.93 3.36
N ASN A 231 6.61 12.85 3.82
CA ASN A 231 6.60 14.21 3.25
C ASN A 231 7.12 14.24 1.82
N ARG A 232 8.23 13.55 1.54
CA ARG A 232 8.79 13.44 0.19
C ARG A 232 7.78 12.79 -0.76
N ASN A 233 7.26 11.63 -0.37
CA ASN A 233 6.44 10.78 -1.21
C ASN A 233 5.06 11.39 -1.51
N LYS A 234 4.49 12.13 -0.55
CA LYS A 234 3.27 12.93 -0.78
C LYS A 234 3.46 13.94 -1.92
N ILE A 235 4.63 14.60 -1.97
CA ILE A 235 4.95 15.56 -3.03
C ILE A 235 5.18 14.82 -4.36
N LEU A 236 5.92 13.69 -4.34
CA LEU A 236 6.14 12.86 -5.53
C LEU A 236 4.82 12.37 -6.11
N PHE A 237 3.95 11.78 -5.29
CA PHE A 237 2.62 11.31 -5.68
C PHE A 237 1.80 12.42 -6.34
N PHE A 238 1.73 13.58 -5.68
CA PHE A 238 0.93 14.71 -6.14
C PHE A 238 1.36 15.19 -7.54
N TRP A 239 2.65 15.47 -7.73
CA TRP A 239 3.16 15.96 -9.01
C TRP A 239 3.20 14.91 -10.10
N LYS A 240 3.32 13.65 -9.78
CA LYS A 240 3.32 12.55 -10.74
C LYS A 240 1.92 12.23 -11.25
N ASN A 241 0.94 12.13 -10.36
CA ASN A 241 -0.34 11.48 -10.66
C ASN A 241 -1.49 12.43 -10.96
N ILE A 242 -1.65 13.54 -10.22
CA ILE A 242 -2.86 14.36 -10.32
C ILE A 242 -2.98 15.03 -11.71
N PRO A 243 -4.07 14.82 -12.48
CA PRO A 243 -4.29 15.46 -13.77
C PRO A 243 -4.31 16.98 -13.71
N ASP A 244 -3.91 17.66 -14.82
CA ASP A 244 -3.89 19.14 -14.84
C ASP A 244 -5.29 19.74 -14.71
N GLU A 245 -6.29 19.05 -15.22
CA GLU A 245 -7.68 19.46 -15.12
C GLU A 245 -8.12 19.55 -13.65
N ILE A 246 -7.81 18.54 -12.85
CA ILE A 246 -8.08 18.52 -11.40
C ILE A 246 -7.23 19.57 -10.69
N LEU A 247 -5.94 19.71 -11.02
CA LEU A 247 -5.09 20.73 -10.45
C LEU A 247 -5.63 22.15 -10.67
N ARG A 248 -6.08 22.47 -11.88
CA ARG A 248 -6.66 23.79 -12.20
C ARG A 248 -7.96 24.03 -11.46
N LYS A 249 -8.88 23.05 -11.49
CA LYS A 249 -10.21 23.17 -10.85
C LYS A 249 -10.11 23.36 -9.34
N TYR A 250 -9.23 22.62 -8.68
CA TYR A 250 -9.10 22.63 -7.22
C TYR A 250 -7.88 23.40 -6.72
N PHE A 251 -7.25 24.23 -7.58
CA PHE A 251 -6.01 24.95 -7.26
C PHE A 251 -6.10 25.74 -5.95
N SER A 252 -7.13 26.55 -5.78
CA SER A 252 -7.31 27.36 -4.57
C SER A 252 -7.43 26.49 -3.32
N ARG A 253 -8.26 25.44 -3.36
CA ARG A 253 -8.46 24.49 -2.24
C ARG A 253 -7.16 23.79 -1.86
N ILE A 254 -6.41 23.32 -2.86
CA ILE A 254 -5.11 22.68 -2.68
C ILE A 254 -4.09 23.65 -2.10
N PHE A 255 -4.01 24.85 -2.67
CA PHE A 255 -3.09 25.91 -2.22
C PHE A 255 -3.32 26.30 -0.76
N TRP A 256 -4.57 26.58 -0.38
CA TRP A 256 -4.91 26.94 1.00
C TRP A 256 -4.70 25.79 2.00
N SER A 257 -5.04 24.55 1.62
CA SER A 257 -4.76 23.36 2.43
C SER A 257 -3.26 23.21 2.71
N LYS A 258 -2.42 23.31 1.66
CA LYS A 258 -0.95 23.17 1.80
C LYS A 258 -0.33 24.34 2.56
N SER A 259 -0.78 25.57 2.31
CA SER A 259 -0.28 26.78 2.98
C SER A 259 -0.63 26.78 4.47
N SER A 260 -1.85 26.42 4.84
CA SER A 260 -2.28 26.34 6.24
C SER A 260 -1.52 25.26 7.01
N LEU A 261 -1.28 24.10 6.40
CA LEU A 261 -0.45 23.03 6.98
C LEU A 261 1.01 23.46 7.16
N PHE A 262 1.58 24.16 6.19
CA PHE A 262 2.93 24.71 6.27
C PHE A 262 3.03 25.72 7.41
N LEU A 263 2.09 26.67 7.49
CA LEU A 263 2.06 27.71 8.52
C LEU A 263 1.90 27.10 9.93
N LYS A 264 0.96 26.15 10.11
CA LYS A 264 0.79 25.42 11.37
C LYS A 264 2.07 24.67 11.77
N ARG A 265 2.76 24.04 10.85
CA ARG A 265 4.00 23.31 11.13
C ARG A 265 5.15 24.23 11.46
N VAL A 266 5.28 25.38 10.80
CA VAL A 266 6.29 26.40 11.11
C VAL A 266 6.03 27.01 12.48
N LEU A 267 4.80 27.43 12.80
CA LEU A 267 4.47 28.12 14.04
C LEU A 267 4.49 27.20 15.29
N PHE A 268 4.02 25.93 15.15
CA PHE A 268 3.83 25.07 16.32
C PHE A 268 4.91 23.98 16.52
N ASN A 269 5.87 23.80 15.60
CA ASN A 269 6.85 22.73 15.68
C ASN A 269 8.32 23.17 15.60
N PHE A 270 8.62 24.46 15.76
CA PHE A 270 9.99 25.01 15.62
C PHE A 270 11.03 24.34 16.53
N TYR A 271 10.60 23.74 17.64
CA TYR A 271 11.50 23.16 18.67
C TYR A 271 11.65 21.64 18.58
N LYS A 272 11.07 20.94 17.59
CA LYS A 272 11.16 19.48 17.51
C LYS A 272 12.07 19.07 16.35
N LEU A 273 13.02 18.15 16.60
CA LEU A 273 13.87 17.48 15.59
C LEU A 273 13.08 16.96 14.35
N ARG A 274 11.80 16.67 14.52
CA ARG A 274 10.86 16.31 13.44
C ARG A 274 10.75 17.40 12.38
N THR A 275 10.94 18.67 12.74
CA THR A 275 10.88 19.83 11.84
C THR A 275 12.02 19.84 10.82
N TYR A 276 13.20 19.27 11.15
CA TYR A 276 14.33 19.17 10.22
C TYR A 276 14.08 18.20 9.06
N TYR A 277 13.41 17.06 9.32
CA TYR A 277 13.18 16.04 8.31
C TYR A 277 12.09 16.42 7.30
N PHE A 278 11.25 17.37 7.62
CA PHE A 278 10.21 17.88 6.73
C PHE A 278 10.79 18.66 5.54
N PRO A 279 11.57 19.76 5.72
CA PRO A 279 12.19 20.48 4.60
C PRO A 279 13.18 19.61 3.82
N LYS A 280 13.89 18.68 4.47
CA LYS A 280 14.76 17.71 3.80
C LYS A 280 13.98 16.80 2.84
N GLY A 281 12.81 16.32 3.24
CA GLY A 281 11.92 15.53 2.37
C GLY A 281 11.39 16.36 1.21
N THR A 282 10.99 17.61 1.46
CA THR A 282 10.55 18.56 0.44
C THR A 282 11.63 18.81 -0.60
N LEU A 283 12.84 19.16 -0.18
CA LEU A 283 13.98 19.39 -1.08
C LEU A 283 14.28 18.13 -1.91
N ALA A 284 14.32 16.96 -1.28
CA ALA A 284 14.57 15.70 -1.98
C ALA A 284 13.51 15.35 -3.02
N ALA A 285 12.26 15.77 -2.82
CA ALA A 285 11.19 15.61 -3.82
C ALA A 285 11.42 16.53 -5.02
N TYR A 286 11.71 17.81 -4.78
CA TYR A 286 11.94 18.79 -5.87
C TYR A 286 13.20 18.49 -6.69
N LEU A 287 14.25 17.96 -6.09
CA LEU A 287 15.45 17.50 -6.83
C LEU A 287 15.14 16.37 -7.82
N ARG A 288 14.01 15.66 -7.65
CA ARG A 288 13.52 14.62 -8.57
C ARG A 288 12.51 15.13 -9.60
N LEU A 289 12.24 16.42 -9.64
CA LEU A 289 11.22 17.00 -10.52
C LEU A 289 11.38 16.60 -12.02
N PRO A 290 12.58 16.60 -12.63
CA PRO A 290 12.74 16.18 -14.03
C PRO A 290 12.28 14.73 -14.27
N HIS A 291 12.62 13.82 -13.36
CA HIS A 291 12.16 12.43 -13.40
C HIS A 291 10.63 12.34 -13.24
N LEU A 292 10.07 13.08 -12.28
CA LEU A 292 8.63 13.11 -12.06
C LEU A 292 7.83 13.60 -13.27
N LEU A 293 8.32 14.61 -13.97
CA LEU A 293 7.67 15.14 -15.18
C LEU A 293 7.67 14.11 -16.32
N LYS A 294 8.73 13.27 -16.41
CA LYS A 294 8.76 12.16 -17.35
C LYS A 294 7.74 11.08 -16.98
N GLU A 295 7.72 10.67 -15.71
CA GLU A 295 6.75 9.67 -15.23
C GLU A 295 5.30 10.19 -15.32
N ARG A 296 5.06 11.48 -15.06
CA ARG A 296 3.75 12.11 -15.27
C ARG A 296 3.22 11.93 -16.69
N LYS A 297 4.08 12.06 -17.72
CA LYS A 297 3.67 11.82 -19.12
C LYS A 297 3.24 10.37 -19.33
N ARG A 298 3.98 9.40 -18.75
CA ARG A 298 3.63 7.98 -18.81
C ARG A 298 2.29 7.69 -18.14
N VAL A 299 2.11 8.18 -16.90
CA VAL A 299 0.86 7.99 -16.15
C VAL A 299 -0.34 8.58 -16.90
N ARG A 300 -0.18 9.75 -17.51
CA ARG A 300 -1.26 10.36 -18.33
C ARG A 300 -1.61 9.53 -19.55
N ALA A 301 -0.63 8.90 -20.18
CA ALA A 301 -0.84 8.05 -21.36
C ALA A 301 -1.63 6.77 -21.04
N THR A 302 -1.66 6.32 -19.77
CA THR A 302 -2.45 5.16 -19.34
C THR A 302 -3.92 5.49 -19.04
N ARG A 303 -4.32 6.79 -19.06
CA ARG A 303 -5.68 7.19 -18.71
C ARG A 303 -6.68 6.70 -19.75
N ARG A 304 -7.67 5.93 -19.30
CA ARG A 304 -8.81 5.43 -20.07
C ARG A 304 -10.15 5.97 -19.57
N VAL A 305 -10.15 6.62 -18.39
CA VAL A 305 -11.37 7.14 -17.76
C VAL A 305 -11.49 8.66 -17.93
N PRO A 306 -12.72 9.21 -17.97
CA PRO A 306 -12.95 10.64 -17.98
C PRO A 306 -12.60 11.29 -16.64
N ILE A 307 -12.37 12.59 -16.62
CA ILE A 307 -12.05 13.33 -15.39
C ILE A 307 -13.21 13.28 -14.38
N ASP A 308 -14.44 13.37 -14.86
CA ASP A 308 -15.64 13.31 -14.00
C ASP A 308 -15.72 12.02 -13.19
N TYR A 309 -15.25 10.89 -13.78
CA TYR A 309 -15.11 9.65 -13.00
C TYR A 309 -14.13 9.80 -11.84
N LEU A 310 -12.94 10.37 -12.10
CA LEU A 310 -11.94 10.57 -11.04
C LEU A 310 -12.47 11.48 -9.95
N GLU A 311 -13.14 12.57 -10.31
CA GLU A 311 -13.80 13.47 -9.35
C GLU A 311 -14.90 12.74 -8.56
N SER A 312 -15.64 11.86 -9.22
CA SER A 312 -16.73 11.11 -8.57
C SER A 312 -16.25 10.12 -7.52
N ILE A 313 -14.98 9.70 -7.55
CA ILE A 313 -14.39 8.79 -6.56
C ILE A 313 -13.52 9.50 -5.53
N MET A 314 -13.18 10.78 -5.76
CA MET A 314 -12.54 11.64 -4.77
C MET A 314 -13.59 12.19 -3.80
N ASP A 315 -13.20 12.46 -2.54
CA ASP A 315 -14.11 12.94 -1.47
C ASP A 315 -15.30 12.00 -1.17
N LYS A 316 -15.37 10.80 -1.78
CA LYS A 316 -16.43 9.88 -1.41
C LYS A 316 -16.21 9.39 0.01
N ASP A 317 -17.22 9.60 0.82
CA ASP A 317 -17.32 8.93 2.09
C ASP A 317 -17.41 7.42 1.87
N PHE A 318 -16.85 6.71 2.81
CA PHE A 318 -17.02 5.27 2.90
C PHE A 318 -18.49 5.02 3.27
N ILE A 319 -19.34 4.96 2.25
CA ILE A 319 -20.79 4.82 2.38
C ILE A 319 -21.16 3.36 2.33
#